data_b9cc9c0fd75dd4e890bcf77e4b329699
#
_entry.id   b9cc9c0fd75dd4e890bcf77e4b329699
#
_cell.length_a   1.000
_cell.length_b   1.000
_cell.length_c   1.000
_cell.angle_alpha   90.00
_cell.angle_beta   90.00
_cell.angle_gamma   90.00
#
_symmetry.space_group_name_H-M   'P 1'
#
loop_
_entity.id
_entity.type
_entity.pdbx_description
1 polymer ?
#
loop_
_entity_poly.entity_id
_entity_poly.type
_entity_poly.pdbx_seq_one_letter_code
_entity_poly.pdbx_strand_id
1 'polypeptide(L)'
;MKSWFLAALGLILPAAIAAQSPANVPGDAPARIHALPTMREQAIEQQAWLEARMDRVLPRLMAEYDVDMWILSMREYAEDPVFWSITSPTTFAARRRSIYVITRQDDGSLERLALGGTAQGGVFEAFRSTRPAPTEATSELWGGEQWRLLRELVEDRDPDNIVLNIDPDWAFSDGLHAGEREALEAGLGDKYRARIKRDSRLAMNYIALRLPEMMPRYRKIEETV
;
A
#
# COMPACT_ATOMS: atom_id res chain seq x y z
N MET A 1 13.87 -23.34 -79.42
CA MET A 1 13.52 -22.05 -78.76
C MET A 1 14.01 -22.15 -77.36
N LYS A 2 15.16 -21.51 -77.06
CA LYS A 2 15.77 -21.52 -75.73
C LYS A 2 15.52 -20.13 -75.08
N SER A 3 14.69 -20.08 -74.07
CA SER A 3 14.45 -18.86 -73.26
C SER A 3 15.48 -18.75 -72.13
N TRP A 4 16.20 -17.69 -72.15
CA TRP A 4 17.17 -17.32 -71.08
C TRP A 4 16.46 -16.57 -69.99
N PHE A 5 16.50 -17.08 -68.76
CA PHE A 5 16.10 -16.34 -67.57
C PHE A 5 17.33 -15.61 -66.98
N LEU A 6 17.30 -14.31 -67.06
CA LEU A 6 18.24 -13.44 -66.35
C LEU A 6 17.82 -13.33 -64.88
N ALA A 7 18.60 -13.91 -63.96
CA ALA A 7 18.43 -13.69 -62.56
C ALA A 7 19.15 -12.38 -62.17
N ALA A 8 18.38 -11.39 -61.78
CA ALA A 8 18.91 -10.14 -61.17
C ALA A 8 19.30 -10.41 -59.72
N LEU A 9 20.60 -10.43 -59.44
CA LEU A 9 21.16 -10.52 -58.11
C LEU A 9 21.10 -9.13 -57.47
N GLY A 10 20.09 -8.88 -56.61
CA GLY A 10 19.98 -7.64 -55.85
C GLY A 10 21.05 -7.59 -54.73
N LEU A 11 22.03 -6.70 -54.84
CA LEU A 11 22.96 -6.39 -53.77
C LEU A 11 22.18 -5.69 -52.63
N ILE A 12 21.96 -6.40 -51.53
CA ILE A 12 21.48 -5.80 -50.29
C ILE A 12 22.71 -5.25 -49.60
N LEU A 13 22.93 -3.94 -49.69
CA LEU A 13 23.89 -3.22 -48.86
C LEU A 13 23.37 -3.22 -47.42
N PRO A 14 24.16 -3.64 -46.42
CA PRO A 14 23.77 -3.50 -45.04
C PRO A 14 23.72 -1.99 -44.72
N ALA A 15 22.52 -1.50 -44.36
CA ALA A 15 22.39 -0.17 -43.78
C ALA A 15 23.20 -0.18 -42.48
N ALA A 16 24.30 0.56 -42.46
CA ALA A 16 25.01 0.84 -41.23
C ALA A 16 24.06 1.55 -40.29
N ILE A 17 23.56 0.83 -39.26
CA ILE A 17 22.91 1.44 -38.12
C ILE A 17 24.00 2.30 -37.48
N ALA A 18 23.99 3.59 -37.80
CA ALA A 18 24.77 4.57 -37.04
C ALA A 18 24.26 4.46 -35.60
N ALA A 19 25.08 3.86 -34.73
CA ALA A 19 24.88 3.94 -33.29
C ALA A 19 24.80 5.43 -32.98
N GLN A 20 23.59 5.89 -32.70
CA GLN A 20 23.41 7.23 -32.15
C GLN A 20 24.18 7.23 -30.84
N SER A 21 25.30 7.91 -30.79
CA SER A 21 25.94 8.24 -29.52
C SER A 21 24.85 8.81 -28.64
N PRO A 22 24.67 8.34 -27.42
CA PRO A 22 23.70 8.91 -26.52
C PRO A 22 24.03 10.42 -26.40
N ALA A 23 23.18 11.23 -27.05
CA ALA A 23 23.32 12.66 -26.99
C ALA A 23 23.17 13.06 -25.52
N ASN A 24 24.27 13.59 -24.95
CA ASN A 24 24.30 14.22 -23.65
C ASN A 24 23.61 13.43 -22.53
N VAL A 25 24.17 12.32 -22.12
CA VAL A 25 24.11 11.99 -20.71
C VAL A 25 24.91 13.09 -20.01
N PRO A 26 24.35 13.89 -19.10
CA PRO A 26 25.14 14.84 -18.32
C PRO A 26 26.03 14.03 -17.36
N GLY A 27 27.05 13.39 -17.89
CA GLY A 27 27.85 12.41 -17.16
C GLY A 27 29.06 12.98 -16.44
N ASP A 28 29.33 14.28 -16.59
CA ASP A 28 30.55 14.89 -16.05
C ASP A 28 30.29 15.99 -15.01
N ALA A 29 29.05 16.26 -14.65
CA ALA A 29 28.81 17.12 -13.49
C ALA A 29 29.08 16.29 -12.21
N PRO A 30 29.99 16.74 -11.34
CA PRO A 30 30.25 16.03 -10.09
C PRO A 30 28.96 15.92 -9.29
N ALA A 31 28.74 14.76 -8.66
CA ALA A 31 27.61 14.51 -7.79
C ALA A 31 27.46 15.64 -6.76
N ARG A 32 26.26 16.17 -6.62
CA ARG A 32 25.97 17.22 -5.64
C ARG A 32 25.61 16.59 -4.32
N ILE A 33 26.43 16.84 -3.30
CA ILE A 33 26.08 16.43 -1.94
C ILE A 33 25.10 17.44 -1.35
N HIS A 34 23.87 17.00 -1.18
CA HIS A 34 22.85 17.78 -0.46
C HIS A 34 22.89 17.48 1.03
N ALA A 35 22.85 18.52 1.86
CA ALA A 35 22.73 18.33 3.29
C ALA A 35 21.41 17.58 3.62
N LEU A 36 21.54 16.50 4.38
CA LEU A 36 20.35 15.78 4.87
C LEU A 36 19.67 16.62 5.93
N PRO A 37 18.33 16.72 5.91
CA PRO A 37 17.58 17.28 7.01
C PRO A 37 17.79 16.46 8.29
N THR A 38 17.54 17.07 9.43
CA THR A 38 17.48 16.35 10.70
C THR A 38 16.41 15.26 10.67
N MET A 39 16.53 14.22 11.49
CA MET A 39 15.52 13.16 11.60
C MET A 39 14.12 13.70 11.93
N ARG A 40 14.06 14.79 12.72
CA ARG A 40 12.79 15.45 13.04
C ARG A 40 12.16 16.10 11.82
N GLU A 41 12.94 16.82 11.01
CA GLU A 41 12.45 17.45 9.80
C GLU A 41 12.01 16.40 8.76
N GLN A 42 12.76 15.28 8.65
CA GLN A 42 12.38 14.17 7.80
C GLN A 42 11.05 13.54 8.27
N ALA A 43 10.86 13.36 9.57
CA ALA A 43 9.62 12.81 10.12
C ALA A 43 8.42 13.74 9.85
N ILE A 44 8.58 15.06 9.96
CA ILE A 44 7.53 16.03 9.65
C ILE A 44 7.16 15.95 8.16
N GLU A 45 8.16 15.93 7.28
CA GLU A 45 7.94 15.82 5.82
C GLU A 45 7.23 14.51 5.44
N GLN A 46 7.67 13.38 5.99
CA GLN A 46 7.07 12.07 5.73
C GLN A 46 5.66 11.94 6.29
N GLN A 47 5.38 12.54 7.45
CA GLN A 47 4.02 12.58 8.01
C GLN A 47 3.08 13.36 7.09
N ALA A 48 3.50 14.50 6.56
CA ALA A 48 2.70 15.27 5.60
C ALA A 48 2.43 14.49 4.29
N TRP A 49 3.41 13.70 3.84
CA TRP A 49 3.21 12.81 2.68
C TRP A 49 2.24 11.67 2.99
N LEU A 50 2.30 11.10 4.18
CA LEU A 50 1.37 10.06 4.62
C LEU A 50 -0.07 10.60 4.61
N GLU A 51 -0.30 11.75 5.23
CA GLU A 51 -1.61 12.41 5.25
C GLU A 51 -2.11 12.68 3.83
N ALA A 52 -1.29 13.28 2.99
CA ALA A 52 -1.65 13.58 1.61
C ALA A 52 -1.95 12.31 0.77
N ARG A 53 -1.25 11.20 1.01
CA ARG A 53 -1.55 9.92 0.34
C ARG A 53 -2.87 9.34 0.81
N MET A 54 -3.14 9.39 2.10
CA MET A 54 -4.38 8.92 2.69
C MET A 54 -5.60 9.74 2.26
N ASP A 55 -5.41 11.04 2.04
CA ASP A 55 -6.51 11.95 1.69
C ASP A 55 -6.76 12.05 0.18
N ARG A 56 -5.74 11.85 -0.66
CA ARG A 56 -5.84 12.10 -2.11
C ARG A 56 -5.62 10.87 -2.98
N VAL A 57 -4.77 9.96 -2.55
CA VAL A 57 -4.40 8.78 -3.36
C VAL A 57 -5.31 7.60 -3.04
N LEU A 58 -5.41 7.25 -1.78
CA LEU A 58 -6.13 6.05 -1.36
C LEU A 58 -7.64 6.10 -1.69
N PRO A 59 -8.38 7.22 -1.48
CA PRO A 59 -9.78 7.29 -1.88
C PRO A 59 -10.00 7.01 -3.36
N ARG A 60 -9.12 7.57 -4.21
CA ARG A 60 -9.18 7.36 -5.66
C ARG A 60 -8.92 5.90 -6.02
N LEU A 61 -7.91 5.25 -5.41
CA LEU A 61 -7.61 3.85 -5.69
C LEU A 61 -8.73 2.92 -5.22
N MET A 62 -9.31 3.16 -4.05
CA MET A 62 -10.43 2.37 -3.56
C MET A 62 -11.66 2.51 -4.49
N ALA A 63 -11.93 3.72 -4.98
CA ALA A 63 -13.00 3.94 -5.96
C ALA A 63 -12.68 3.28 -7.31
N GLU A 64 -11.45 3.41 -7.83
CA GLU A 64 -11.01 2.85 -9.12
C GLU A 64 -11.10 1.31 -9.14
N TYR A 65 -10.77 0.66 -8.01
CA TYR A 65 -10.78 -0.80 -7.90
C TYR A 65 -12.04 -1.35 -7.26
N ASP A 66 -13.03 -0.49 -7.03
CA ASP A 66 -14.30 -0.85 -6.40
C ASP A 66 -14.07 -1.62 -5.10
N VAL A 67 -13.38 -0.98 -4.17
CA VAL A 67 -13.09 -1.51 -2.83
C VAL A 67 -13.89 -0.73 -1.81
N ASP A 68 -14.73 -1.43 -1.04
CA ASP A 68 -15.51 -0.80 0.02
C ASP A 68 -14.75 -0.77 1.33
N MET A 69 -14.06 -1.87 1.64
CA MET A 69 -13.29 -1.97 2.88
C MET A 69 -11.93 -2.64 2.62
N TRP A 70 -10.87 -2.05 3.16
CA TRP A 70 -9.52 -2.63 3.18
C TRP A 70 -9.11 -2.89 4.61
N ILE A 71 -8.85 -4.16 4.94
CA ILE A 71 -8.41 -4.57 6.28
C ILE A 71 -6.95 -5.01 6.22
N LEU A 72 -6.14 -4.41 7.07
CA LEU A 72 -4.73 -4.72 7.25
C LEU A 72 -4.54 -5.23 8.68
N SER A 73 -4.19 -6.49 8.82
CA SER A 73 -3.90 -7.12 10.11
C SER A 73 -2.50 -7.68 10.13
N MET A 74 -1.74 -7.33 11.15
CA MET A 74 -0.33 -7.72 11.24
C MET A 74 0.11 -7.84 12.70
N ARG A 75 1.21 -8.54 12.91
CA ARG A 75 1.84 -8.70 14.21
C ARG A 75 3.25 -8.14 14.22
N GLU A 76 3.74 -7.85 15.39
CA GLU A 76 5.15 -7.52 15.64
C GLU A 76 6.06 -8.62 15.04
N TYR A 77 7.09 -8.24 14.29
CA TYR A 77 7.99 -9.10 13.50
C TYR A 77 7.35 -9.81 12.30
N ALA A 78 6.14 -9.46 11.95
CA ALA A 78 5.41 -9.99 10.81
C ALA A 78 4.50 -8.88 10.23
N GLU A 79 5.11 -7.73 9.97
CA GLU A 79 4.45 -6.57 9.42
C GLU A 79 4.11 -6.81 7.94
N ASP A 80 2.94 -6.32 7.55
CA ASP A 80 2.54 -6.25 6.15
C ASP A 80 3.47 -5.31 5.38
N PRO A 81 3.86 -5.60 4.14
CA PRO A 81 4.68 -4.70 3.32
C PRO A 81 4.12 -3.28 3.18
N VAL A 82 2.80 -3.11 3.27
CA VAL A 82 2.13 -1.80 3.26
C VAL A 82 2.35 -1.01 4.55
N PHE A 83 2.74 -1.66 5.65
CA PHE A 83 2.84 -1.06 6.99
C PHE A 83 3.57 0.29 6.98
N TRP A 84 4.77 0.33 6.41
CA TRP A 84 5.59 1.54 6.35
C TRP A 84 5.00 2.66 5.48
N SER A 85 3.97 2.34 4.68
CA SER A 85 3.28 3.30 3.82
C SER A 85 2.01 3.87 4.44
N ILE A 86 1.53 3.28 5.54
CA ILE A 86 0.31 3.69 6.24
C ILE A 86 0.58 4.17 7.67
N THR A 87 1.80 4.02 8.17
CA THR A 87 2.15 4.38 9.54
C THR A 87 2.97 5.65 9.61
N SER A 88 2.90 6.32 10.77
CA SER A 88 3.73 7.49 11.05
C SER A 88 5.22 7.13 10.99
N PRO A 89 6.08 8.02 10.47
CA PRO A 89 7.52 7.79 10.38
C PRO A 89 8.20 7.61 11.76
N THR A 90 7.50 7.90 12.84
CA THR A 90 7.97 7.65 14.21
C THR A 90 7.56 6.28 14.74
N THR A 91 6.78 5.52 13.99
CA THR A 91 6.39 4.15 14.32
C THR A 91 7.39 3.18 13.72
N PHE A 92 8.01 2.33 14.54
CA PHE A 92 9.09 1.43 14.09
C PHE A 92 8.68 -0.05 14.01
N ALA A 93 7.51 -0.42 14.53
CA ALA A 93 6.97 -1.78 14.46
C ALA A 93 5.47 -1.81 14.73
N ALA A 94 4.79 -2.83 14.23
CA ALA A 94 3.47 -3.20 14.70
C ALA A 94 3.59 -3.72 16.14
N ARG A 95 2.84 -3.14 17.08
CA ARG A 95 2.88 -3.57 18.50
C ARG A 95 1.94 -4.75 18.67
N ARG A 96 2.51 -5.93 19.04
CA ARG A 96 1.80 -7.21 19.24
C ARG A 96 0.91 -7.56 18.05
N ARG A 97 -0.32 -7.05 17.99
CA ARG A 97 -1.19 -7.06 16.80
C ARG A 97 -1.72 -5.65 16.56
N SER A 98 -1.61 -5.19 15.33
CA SER A 98 -2.22 -3.95 14.84
C SER A 98 -3.18 -4.29 13.71
N ILE A 99 -4.43 -3.81 13.83
CA ILE A 99 -5.45 -3.95 12.78
C ILE A 99 -5.84 -2.55 12.36
N TYR A 100 -5.72 -2.25 11.08
CA TYR A 100 -6.21 -1.02 10.46
C TYR A 100 -7.34 -1.37 9.52
N VAL A 101 -8.44 -0.63 9.63
CA VAL A 101 -9.60 -0.78 8.78
C VAL A 101 -9.88 0.53 8.09
N ILE A 102 -9.95 0.50 6.78
CA ILE A 102 -10.21 1.67 5.94
C ILE A 102 -11.49 1.38 5.16
N THR A 103 -12.50 2.21 5.35
CA THR A 103 -13.82 2.03 4.75
C THR A 103 -14.17 3.22 3.89
N ARG A 104 -14.56 2.98 2.63
CA ARG A 104 -15.05 4.00 1.72
C ARG A 104 -16.47 4.39 2.11
N GLN A 105 -16.71 5.69 2.26
CA GLN A 105 -18.02 6.25 2.55
C GLN A 105 -18.76 6.62 1.26
N ASP A 106 -20.08 6.83 1.35
CA ASP A 106 -20.93 7.18 0.21
C ASP A 106 -20.51 8.49 -0.47
N ASP A 107 -19.95 9.43 0.28
CA ASP A 107 -19.43 10.69 -0.24
C ASP A 107 -18.04 10.59 -0.87
N GLY A 108 -17.46 9.39 -0.89
CA GLY A 108 -16.13 9.10 -1.42
C GLY A 108 -14.99 9.36 -0.42
N SER A 109 -15.28 9.87 0.77
CA SER A 109 -14.30 9.98 1.85
C SER A 109 -13.94 8.61 2.44
N LEU A 110 -12.87 8.55 3.24
CA LEU A 110 -12.45 7.33 3.92
C LEU A 110 -12.59 7.47 5.43
N GLU A 111 -13.30 6.55 6.04
CA GLU A 111 -13.17 6.29 7.46
C GLU A 111 -11.93 5.42 7.70
N ARG A 112 -11.08 5.81 8.65
CA ARG A 112 -9.79 5.15 8.92
C ARG A 112 -9.68 4.84 10.40
N LEU A 113 -9.79 3.57 10.74
CA LEU A 113 -9.89 3.11 12.13
C LEU A 113 -8.74 2.17 12.49
N ALA A 114 -8.25 2.28 13.72
CA ALA A 114 -7.23 1.40 14.29
C ALA A 114 -7.81 0.63 15.48
N LEU A 115 -7.68 -0.69 15.43
CA LEU A 115 -8.09 -1.60 16.50
C LEU A 115 -6.83 -2.08 17.24
N GLY A 116 -6.59 -1.52 18.43
CA GLY A 116 -5.39 -1.84 19.22
C GLY A 116 -4.08 -1.26 18.66
N GLY A 117 -4.16 -0.42 17.64
CA GLY A 117 -3.04 0.32 17.06
C GLY A 117 -2.94 1.75 17.61
N THR A 118 -1.96 2.49 17.08
CA THR A 118 -1.81 3.91 17.35
C THR A 118 -2.50 4.75 16.28
N ALA A 119 -2.82 6.00 16.60
CA ALA A 119 -3.45 6.94 15.68
C ALA A 119 -2.56 7.39 14.51
N GLN A 120 -1.30 6.99 14.47
CA GLN A 120 -0.36 7.29 13.37
C GLN A 120 -0.30 8.78 13.02
N GLY A 121 -0.14 9.63 14.03
CA GLY A 121 -0.11 11.09 13.86
C GLY A 121 -1.47 11.71 13.53
N GLY A 122 -2.57 11.03 13.83
CA GLY A 122 -3.93 11.49 13.54
C GLY A 122 -4.51 10.95 12.23
N VAL A 123 -3.77 10.12 11.50
CA VAL A 123 -4.24 9.50 10.25
C VAL A 123 -5.33 8.46 10.48
N PHE A 124 -5.28 7.79 11.63
CA PHE A 124 -6.31 6.82 12.06
C PHE A 124 -6.95 7.28 13.38
N GLU A 125 -8.20 6.91 13.55
CA GLU A 125 -8.91 7.04 14.82
C GLU A 125 -8.94 5.69 15.54
N ALA A 126 -8.87 5.71 16.87
CA ALA A 126 -9.01 4.48 17.64
C ALA A 126 -10.48 4.04 17.66
N PHE A 127 -10.76 2.86 17.11
CA PHE A 127 -12.11 2.30 17.20
C PHE A 127 -12.43 1.90 18.64
N ARG A 128 -13.58 2.33 19.12
CA ARG A 128 -14.12 1.98 20.41
C ARG A 128 -15.52 1.42 20.25
N SER A 129 -15.76 0.25 20.84
CA SER A 129 -17.09 -0.34 20.85
C SER A 129 -18.08 0.55 21.59
N THR A 130 -19.26 0.71 21.00
CA THR A 130 -20.43 1.30 21.66
C THR A 130 -21.34 0.23 22.28
N ARG A 131 -21.08 -1.05 21.99
CA ARG A 131 -21.83 -2.19 22.52
C ARG A 131 -21.35 -2.52 23.94
N PRO A 132 -22.23 -3.00 24.83
CA PRO A 132 -21.83 -3.45 26.15
C PRO A 132 -20.72 -4.50 26.08
N ALA A 133 -19.67 -4.32 26.87
CA ALA A 133 -18.61 -5.32 26.95
C ALA A 133 -19.16 -6.65 27.51
N PRO A 134 -18.76 -7.81 26.96
CA PRO A 134 -19.07 -9.10 27.57
C PRO A 134 -18.54 -9.15 29.00
N THR A 135 -19.22 -9.86 29.89
CA THR A 135 -18.84 -9.99 31.30
C THR A 135 -17.44 -10.60 31.50
N GLU A 136 -16.94 -11.31 30.50
CA GLU A 136 -15.61 -11.94 30.45
C GLU A 136 -14.59 -11.15 29.64
N ALA A 137 -14.92 -9.91 29.22
CA ALA A 137 -13.99 -9.10 28.45
C ALA A 137 -12.71 -8.82 29.26
N THR A 138 -11.58 -9.21 28.70
CA THR A 138 -10.27 -8.84 29.24
C THR A 138 -9.96 -7.39 28.88
N SER A 139 -9.23 -6.68 29.74
CA SER A 139 -8.74 -5.32 29.43
C SER A 139 -7.67 -5.29 28.33
N GLU A 140 -7.28 -6.47 27.81
CA GLU A 140 -6.23 -6.61 26.82
C GLU A 140 -6.79 -6.45 25.41
N LEU A 141 -6.28 -5.42 24.72
CA LEU A 141 -6.70 -5.08 23.35
C LEU A 141 -6.02 -5.94 22.26
N TRP A 142 -5.37 -7.04 22.62
CA TRP A 142 -4.80 -8.01 21.67
C TRP A 142 -5.34 -9.41 21.97
N GLY A 143 -5.65 -10.13 20.97
CA GLY A 143 -6.26 -11.45 21.09
C GLY A 143 -7.72 -11.44 20.68
N GLY A 144 -8.54 -12.19 21.41
CA GLY A 144 -9.96 -12.37 21.08
C GLY A 144 -10.77 -11.09 21.01
N GLU A 145 -10.43 -10.12 21.85
CA GLU A 145 -11.14 -8.84 21.91
C GLU A 145 -10.98 -8.02 20.61
N GLN A 146 -9.81 -8.03 19.98
CA GLN A 146 -9.64 -7.33 18.69
C GLN A 146 -10.51 -7.94 17.59
N TRP A 147 -10.66 -9.26 17.58
CA TRP A 147 -11.52 -9.94 16.60
C TRP A 147 -13.01 -9.63 16.83
N ARG A 148 -13.40 -9.50 18.08
CA ARG A 148 -14.75 -9.06 18.42
C ARG A 148 -15.01 -7.63 17.95
N LEU A 149 -14.07 -6.71 18.19
CA LEU A 149 -14.16 -5.34 17.71
C LEU A 149 -14.17 -5.25 16.19
N LEU A 150 -13.34 -6.06 15.51
CA LEU A 150 -13.33 -6.14 14.07
C LEU A 150 -14.69 -6.59 13.52
N ARG A 151 -15.27 -7.64 14.12
CA ARG A 151 -16.59 -8.11 13.73
C ARG A 151 -17.64 -7.04 13.90
N GLU A 152 -17.68 -6.38 15.06
CA GLU A 152 -18.62 -5.30 15.36
C GLU A 152 -18.51 -4.18 14.32
N LEU A 153 -17.31 -3.74 14.01
CA LEU A 153 -17.06 -2.72 13.01
C LEU A 153 -17.56 -3.13 11.63
N VAL A 154 -17.24 -4.35 11.19
CA VAL A 154 -17.65 -4.84 9.88
C VAL A 154 -19.16 -5.05 9.80
N GLU A 155 -19.81 -5.50 10.87
CA GLU A 155 -21.27 -5.60 10.95
C GLU A 155 -21.96 -4.23 10.86
N ASP A 156 -21.40 -3.21 11.52
CA ASP A 156 -21.95 -1.85 11.52
C ASP A 156 -21.79 -1.13 10.17
N ARG A 157 -20.74 -1.47 9.41
CA ARG A 157 -20.46 -0.88 8.08
C ARG A 157 -21.04 -1.69 6.93
N ASP A 158 -21.25 -2.98 7.14
CA ASP A 158 -21.81 -3.95 6.19
C ASP A 158 -21.27 -3.83 4.75
N PRO A 159 -19.93 -3.80 4.53
CA PRO A 159 -19.35 -3.58 3.22
C PRO A 159 -19.73 -4.69 2.25
N ASP A 160 -19.96 -4.37 0.98
CA ASP A 160 -20.25 -5.36 -0.07
C ASP A 160 -19.03 -6.20 -0.41
N ASN A 161 -17.82 -5.62 -0.29
CA ASN A 161 -16.57 -6.34 -0.47
C ASN A 161 -15.48 -5.89 0.51
N ILE A 162 -14.57 -6.82 0.81
CA ILE A 162 -13.46 -6.62 1.74
C ILE A 162 -12.17 -7.06 1.04
N VAL A 163 -11.20 -6.17 0.91
CA VAL A 163 -9.86 -6.52 0.43
C VAL A 163 -8.95 -6.85 1.60
N LEU A 164 -8.24 -7.95 1.48
CA LEU A 164 -7.14 -8.37 2.35
C LEU A 164 -5.86 -8.50 1.51
N ASN A 165 -4.71 -8.24 2.10
CA ASN A 165 -3.42 -8.41 1.41
C ASN A 165 -3.04 -9.89 1.35
N ILE A 166 -3.63 -10.61 0.40
CA ILE A 166 -3.41 -12.03 0.11
C ILE A 166 -3.21 -12.17 -1.39
N ASP A 167 -2.01 -12.49 -1.82
CA ASP A 167 -1.70 -12.64 -3.24
C ASP A 167 -0.60 -13.70 -3.46
N PRO A 168 -0.79 -14.67 -4.37
CA PRO A 168 0.21 -15.70 -4.62
C PRO A 168 1.38 -15.24 -5.47
N ASP A 169 1.24 -14.11 -6.20
CA ASP A 169 2.20 -13.67 -7.21
C ASP A 169 2.95 -12.39 -6.79
N TRP A 170 2.31 -11.54 -5.98
CA TRP A 170 2.83 -10.21 -5.62
C TRP A 170 3.09 -10.06 -4.13
N ALA A 171 4.35 -10.24 -3.72
CA ALA A 171 4.78 -10.19 -2.32
C ALA A 171 4.40 -8.88 -1.60
N PHE A 172 4.35 -7.74 -2.31
CA PHE A 172 3.89 -6.47 -1.71
C PHE A 172 2.40 -6.42 -1.39
N SER A 173 1.62 -7.38 -1.90
CA SER A 173 0.20 -7.54 -1.62
C SER A 173 -0.11 -8.83 -0.86
N ASP A 174 0.91 -9.53 -0.35
CA ASP A 174 0.80 -10.79 0.39
C ASP A 174 1.41 -10.64 1.79
N GLY A 175 0.86 -9.71 2.56
CA GLY A 175 1.33 -9.40 3.91
C GLY A 175 0.58 -10.12 5.02
N LEU A 176 -0.52 -10.78 4.72
CA LEU A 176 -1.34 -11.45 5.72
C LEU A 176 -0.86 -12.89 5.93
N HIS A 177 -0.09 -13.11 7.00
CA HIS A 177 0.42 -14.43 7.36
C HIS A 177 -0.69 -15.44 7.62
N ALA A 178 -0.46 -16.72 7.29
CA ALA A 178 -1.47 -17.79 7.32
C ALA A 178 -2.26 -17.87 8.63
N GLY A 179 -1.57 -17.91 9.77
CA GLY A 179 -2.25 -17.98 11.08
C GLY A 179 -3.03 -16.71 11.44
N GLU A 180 -2.56 -15.54 10.97
CA GLU A 180 -3.28 -14.27 11.15
C GLU A 180 -4.52 -14.23 10.26
N ARG A 181 -4.41 -14.76 9.03
CA ARG A 181 -5.51 -14.90 8.09
C ARG A 181 -6.61 -15.81 8.65
N GLU A 182 -6.25 -16.99 9.16
CA GLU A 182 -7.21 -17.93 9.76
C GLU A 182 -7.99 -17.27 10.91
N ALA A 183 -7.29 -16.57 11.80
CA ALA A 183 -7.90 -15.87 12.92
C ALA A 183 -8.80 -14.70 12.47
N LEU A 184 -8.38 -13.93 11.48
CA LEU A 184 -9.15 -12.84 10.89
C LEU A 184 -10.42 -13.36 10.21
N GLU A 185 -10.31 -14.37 9.35
CA GLU A 185 -11.44 -14.99 8.65
C GLU A 185 -12.45 -15.59 9.65
N ALA A 186 -11.99 -16.24 10.71
CA ALA A 186 -12.84 -16.72 11.80
C ALA A 186 -13.50 -15.55 12.55
N GLY A 187 -12.76 -14.48 12.79
CA GLY A 187 -13.25 -13.23 13.37
C GLY A 187 -14.36 -12.60 12.54
N LEU A 188 -14.22 -12.53 11.23
CA LEU A 188 -15.25 -12.00 10.30
C LEU A 188 -16.51 -12.86 10.24
N GLY A 189 -16.39 -14.19 10.39
CA GLY A 189 -17.48 -15.16 10.23
C GLY A 189 -17.92 -15.33 8.78
N ASP A 190 -18.78 -16.30 8.55
CA ASP A 190 -19.10 -16.79 7.20
C ASP A 190 -19.67 -15.73 6.26
N LYS A 191 -20.54 -14.83 6.76
CA LYS A 191 -21.12 -13.76 5.95
C LYS A 191 -20.04 -12.88 5.31
N TYR A 192 -19.14 -12.35 6.11
CA TYR A 192 -18.13 -11.40 5.63
C TYR A 192 -16.92 -12.08 5.02
N ARG A 193 -16.60 -13.30 5.47
CA ARG A 193 -15.60 -14.13 4.79
C ARG A 193 -15.96 -14.38 3.32
N ALA A 194 -17.24 -14.57 3.01
CA ALA A 194 -17.71 -14.73 1.64
C ALA A 194 -17.60 -13.45 0.78
N ARG A 195 -17.41 -12.28 1.41
CA ARG A 195 -17.21 -10.98 0.74
C ARG A 195 -15.74 -10.62 0.53
N ILE A 196 -14.81 -11.49 0.92
CA ILE A 196 -13.38 -11.25 0.72
C ILE A 196 -13.07 -11.28 -0.78
N LYS A 197 -12.54 -10.17 -1.26
CA LYS A 197 -12.08 -9.96 -2.62
C LYS A 197 -10.56 -9.93 -2.66
N ARG A 198 -9.96 -10.64 -3.60
CA ARG A 198 -8.52 -10.53 -3.88
C ARG A 198 -8.29 -9.41 -4.88
N ASP A 199 -7.53 -8.41 -4.51
CA ASP A 199 -7.13 -7.33 -5.41
C ASP A 199 -5.76 -6.79 -5.04
N SER A 200 -4.72 -7.34 -5.66
CA SER A 200 -3.32 -6.92 -5.44
C SER A 200 -3.05 -5.48 -5.87
N ARG A 201 -3.84 -4.93 -6.79
CA ARG A 201 -3.63 -3.60 -7.36
C ARG A 201 -3.71 -2.50 -6.30
N LEU A 202 -4.59 -2.65 -5.30
CA LEU A 202 -4.77 -1.64 -4.27
C LEU A 202 -3.47 -1.43 -3.49
N ALA A 203 -2.91 -2.48 -2.89
CA ALA A 203 -1.67 -2.42 -2.13
C ALA A 203 -0.49 -1.99 -3.01
N MET A 204 -0.33 -2.62 -4.17
CA MET A 204 0.75 -2.34 -5.12
C MET A 204 0.77 -0.88 -5.56
N ASN A 205 -0.36 -0.35 -6.02
CA ASN A 205 -0.43 1.02 -6.50
C ASN A 205 -0.35 2.03 -5.36
N TYR A 206 -0.90 1.71 -4.18
CA TYR A 206 -0.74 2.57 -3.03
C TYR A 206 0.74 2.73 -2.62
N ILE A 207 1.51 1.66 -2.60
CA ILE A 207 2.96 1.71 -2.34
C ILE A 207 3.71 2.43 -3.47
N ALA A 208 3.36 2.16 -4.73
CA ALA A 208 4.11 2.62 -5.90
C ALA A 208 3.89 4.11 -6.22
N LEU A 209 2.69 4.64 -5.99
CA LEU A 209 2.36 6.02 -6.34
C LEU A 209 3.19 7.03 -5.54
N ARG A 210 3.66 8.04 -6.26
CA ARG A 210 4.41 9.17 -5.70
C ARG A 210 3.59 10.44 -5.83
N LEU A 211 3.66 11.28 -4.80
CA LEU A 211 3.07 12.61 -4.82
C LEU A 211 4.01 13.61 -5.52
N PRO A 212 3.48 14.63 -6.20
CA PRO A 212 4.31 15.70 -6.74
C PRO A 212 5.22 16.36 -5.70
N GLU A 213 4.75 16.47 -4.48
CA GLU A 213 5.50 17.03 -3.33
C GLU A 213 6.74 16.21 -2.94
N MET A 214 6.80 14.94 -3.31
CA MET A 214 7.95 14.08 -3.10
C MET A 214 9.07 14.33 -4.11
N MET A 215 8.74 14.85 -5.31
CA MET A 215 9.69 14.97 -6.42
C MET A 215 10.92 15.83 -6.11
N PRO A 216 10.84 16.94 -5.37
CA PRO A 216 12.03 17.71 -4.99
C PRO A 216 13.02 16.90 -4.15
N ARG A 217 12.54 15.98 -3.31
CA ARG A 217 13.38 15.09 -2.52
C ARG A 217 14.04 14.02 -3.40
N TYR A 218 13.28 13.41 -4.29
CA TYR A 218 13.81 12.43 -5.24
C TYR A 218 14.90 13.02 -6.11
N ARG A 219 14.73 14.23 -6.64
CA ARG A 219 15.77 14.92 -7.43
C ARG A 219 17.07 15.10 -6.66
N LYS A 220 16.98 15.53 -5.37
CA LYS A 220 18.18 15.67 -4.52
C LYS A 220 18.88 14.34 -4.29
N ILE A 221 18.14 13.24 -4.15
CA ILE A 221 18.73 11.90 -4.02
C ILE A 221 19.43 11.52 -5.33
N GLU A 222 18.78 11.68 -6.47
CA GLU A 222 19.35 11.39 -7.79
C GLU A 222 20.60 12.22 -8.09
N GLU A 223 20.62 13.51 -7.72
CA GLU A 223 21.78 14.38 -7.89
C GLU A 223 22.97 13.97 -6.99
N THR A 224 22.73 13.22 -5.92
CA THR A 224 23.76 12.79 -4.95
C THR A 224 24.36 11.43 -5.32
N VAL A 225 23.66 10.60 -6.08
CA VAL A 225 24.11 9.27 -6.51
C VAL A 225 24.87 9.32 -7.82
#